data_8a5a26ed0e3c5f89ea4d2b0eea033ff1
#
_entry.id   8a5a26ed0e3c5f89ea4d2b0eea033ff1
#
_cell.length_a   1.000
_cell.length_b   1.000
_cell.length_c   1.000
_cell.angle_alpha   90.00
_cell.angle_beta   90.00
_cell.angle_gamma   90.00
#
_symmetry.space_group_name_H-M   'P 1'
#
loop_
_entity.id
_entity.type
_entity.pdbx_description
1 polymer ?
#
loop_
_entity_poly.entity_id
_entity_poly.type
_entity_poly.pdbx_seq_one_letter_code
_entity_poly.pdbx_strand_id
1 'polypeptide(L)'
;YLVKSSHGLGAFFGVFSVLAVLPFALSYWEDRRNHYLCFVETRAGKTTYCWSHLCVTFLGAFLCIFLGMTAAYSLLLLKMPMLRASDAESLLYEIEMGDGKRNFLILSRTFPQMYFIASIAADAARYAFLAVTVFAASEKIKNLFVLASLPILLEYVSQILADSLGLPRWMRWYTFNGTSIDTLSDFLEISGYFLILSFLIGVVFWLLIRRRELDG
;
A
#
# COMPACT_ATOMS: atom_id res chain seq x y z
N TYR A 1 1.30 16.51 13.48
CA TYR A 1 0.38 15.94 14.49
C TYR A 1 -0.95 15.47 13.88
N LEU A 2 -1.62 16.31 13.10
CA LEU A 2 -2.90 15.97 12.44
C LEU A 2 -2.81 14.76 11.48
N VAL A 3 -1.70 14.62 10.77
CA VAL A 3 -1.47 13.46 9.86
C VAL A 3 -1.10 12.19 10.65
N LYS A 4 -0.53 12.34 11.86
CA LYS A 4 -0.09 11.24 12.72
C LYS A 4 -1.11 10.88 13.81
N SER A 5 -2.08 11.76 14.12
CA SER A 5 -3.14 11.45 15.07
C SER A 5 -4.13 10.50 14.41
N SER A 6 -4.00 9.24 14.78
CA SER A 6 -4.72 8.10 14.22
C SER A 6 -6.25 8.16 14.29
N HIS A 7 -6.82 9.07 15.06
CA HIS A 7 -8.28 9.08 15.28
C HIS A 7 -9.08 9.87 14.22
N GLY A 8 -8.49 10.86 13.55
CA GLY A 8 -9.19 11.63 12.51
C GLY A 8 -9.07 11.04 11.11
N LEU A 9 -7.94 10.39 10.80
CA LEU A 9 -7.65 9.80 9.49
C LEU A 9 -7.98 8.30 9.43
N GLY A 10 -8.15 7.62 10.58
CA GLY A 10 -8.43 6.18 10.62
C GLY A 10 -9.65 5.76 9.79
N ALA A 11 -10.69 6.60 9.75
CA ALA A 11 -11.85 6.36 8.90
C ALA A 11 -11.55 6.50 7.39
N PHE A 12 -10.56 7.31 7.03
CA PHE A 12 -10.15 7.51 5.64
C PHE A 12 -9.22 6.42 5.11
N PHE A 13 -8.54 5.66 5.96
CA PHE A 13 -7.65 4.59 5.51
C PHE A 13 -8.41 3.52 4.69
N GLY A 14 -9.63 3.18 5.09
CA GLY A 14 -10.48 2.27 4.30
C GLY A 14 -10.83 2.83 2.92
N VAL A 15 -11.03 4.14 2.80
CA VAL A 15 -11.30 4.81 1.52
C VAL A 15 -10.07 4.78 0.61
N PHE A 16 -8.87 5.02 1.15
CA PHE A 16 -7.64 4.94 0.36
C PHE A 16 -7.37 3.53 -0.16
N SER A 17 -7.69 2.49 0.61
CA SER A 17 -7.57 1.10 0.17
C SER A 17 -8.45 0.82 -1.06
N VAL A 18 -9.68 1.36 -1.08
CA VAL A 18 -10.58 1.23 -2.25
C VAL A 18 -10.11 2.08 -3.42
N LEU A 19 -9.70 3.34 -3.17
CA LEU A 19 -9.22 4.24 -4.20
C LEU A 19 -7.97 3.70 -4.92
N ALA A 20 -7.07 3.01 -4.21
CA ALA A 20 -5.89 2.40 -4.81
C ALA A 20 -6.23 1.28 -5.81
N VAL A 21 -7.35 0.59 -5.59
CA VAL A 21 -7.79 -0.54 -6.42
C VAL A 21 -8.48 -0.09 -7.70
N LEU A 22 -9.23 1.03 -7.65
CA LEU A 22 -10.07 1.49 -8.76
C LEU A 22 -9.33 1.69 -10.09
N PRO A 23 -8.13 2.32 -10.16
CA PRO A 23 -7.55 2.70 -11.44
C PRO A 23 -7.14 1.51 -12.32
N PHE A 24 -6.57 0.45 -11.73
CA PHE A 24 -5.91 -0.60 -12.51
C PHE A 24 -6.22 -2.02 -12.08
N ALA A 25 -6.55 -2.26 -10.81
CA ALA A 25 -6.75 -3.62 -10.32
C ALA A 25 -8.03 -4.27 -10.89
N LEU A 26 -8.99 -3.47 -11.30
CA LEU A 26 -10.25 -3.93 -11.90
C LEU A 26 -10.16 -4.13 -13.42
N SER A 27 -9.12 -3.61 -14.09
CA SER A 27 -9.00 -3.70 -15.55
C SER A 27 -8.92 -5.14 -16.05
N TYR A 28 -8.25 -6.03 -15.33
CA TYR A 28 -8.21 -7.45 -15.68
C TYR A 28 -9.60 -8.11 -15.61
N TRP A 29 -10.40 -7.74 -14.61
CA TRP A 29 -11.78 -8.21 -14.50
C TRP A 29 -12.62 -7.74 -15.68
N GLU A 30 -12.46 -6.48 -16.12
CA GLU A 30 -13.14 -5.91 -17.28
C GLU A 30 -12.70 -6.58 -18.58
N ASP A 31 -11.39 -6.78 -18.79
CA ASP A 31 -10.84 -7.45 -19.97
C ASP A 31 -11.36 -8.87 -20.09
N ARG A 32 -11.47 -9.56 -18.97
CA ARG A 32 -12.04 -10.92 -18.92
C ARG A 32 -13.53 -10.94 -19.22
N ARG A 33 -14.29 -10.00 -18.66
CA ARG A 33 -15.73 -9.90 -18.87
C ARG A 33 -16.07 -9.57 -20.33
N ASN A 34 -15.27 -8.74 -20.97
CA ASN A 34 -15.44 -8.30 -22.34
C ASN A 34 -14.81 -9.25 -23.37
N HIS A 35 -14.31 -10.43 -22.92
CA HIS A 35 -13.61 -11.41 -23.78
C HIS A 35 -12.38 -10.84 -24.50
N TYR A 36 -11.84 -9.71 -24.04
CA TYR A 36 -10.69 -9.05 -24.66
C TYR A 36 -9.38 -9.82 -24.42
N LEU A 37 -9.32 -10.61 -23.34
CA LEU A 37 -8.16 -11.44 -22.98
C LEU A 37 -7.68 -12.33 -24.13
N CYS A 38 -8.60 -12.99 -24.86
CA CYS A 38 -8.25 -13.87 -25.99
C CYS A 38 -7.43 -13.15 -27.06
N PHE A 39 -7.74 -11.88 -27.35
CA PHE A 39 -7.03 -11.09 -28.37
C PHE A 39 -5.64 -10.66 -27.90
N VAL A 40 -5.52 -10.31 -26.64
CA VAL A 40 -4.24 -9.86 -26.08
C VAL A 40 -3.30 -11.05 -25.84
N GLU A 41 -3.82 -12.16 -25.35
CA GLU A 41 -3.06 -13.40 -25.12
C GLU A 41 -2.47 -13.97 -26.41
N THR A 42 -3.18 -13.88 -27.52
CA THR A 42 -2.69 -14.34 -28.83
C THR A 42 -1.57 -13.49 -29.39
N ARG A 43 -1.54 -12.19 -29.07
CA ARG A 43 -0.51 -11.24 -29.58
C ARG A 43 0.70 -11.13 -28.69
N ALA A 44 0.52 -11.00 -27.37
CA ALA A 44 1.59 -10.70 -26.43
C ALA A 44 2.08 -11.93 -25.65
N GLY A 45 1.32 -13.02 -25.66
CA GLY A 45 1.55 -14.18 -24.78
C GLY A 45 1.04 -13.92 -23.36
N LYS A 46 0.47 -14.94 -22.74
CA LYS A 46 -0.15 -14.85 -21.40
C LYS A 46 0.80 -14.40 -20.31
N THR A 47 2.03 -14.92 -20.34
CA THR A 47 3.05 -14.59 -19.33
C THR A 47 3.42 -13.11 -19.37
N THR A 48 3.66 -12.57 -20.57
CA THR A 48 4.02 -11.16 -20.76
C THR A 48 2.87 -10.25 -20.33
N TYR A 49 1.64 -10.61 -20.70
CA TYR A 49 0.44 -9.88 -20.29
C TYR A 49 0.29 -9.84 -18.77
N CYS A 50 0.42 -10.99 -18.11
CA CYS A 50 0.32 -11.11 -16.65
C CYS A 50 1.31 -10.19 -15.93
N TRP A 51 2.60 -10.28 -16.27
CA TRP A 51 3.63 -9.50 -15.62
C TRP A 51 3.52 -8.00 -15.93
N SER A 52 3.18 -7.63 -17.16
CA SER A 52 2.96 -6.22 -17.51
C SER A 52 1.78 -5.62 -16.73
N HIS A 53 0.67 -6.34 -16.64
CA HIS A 53 -0.49 -5.88 -15.88
C HIS A 53 -0.20 -5.77 -14.38
N LEU A 54 0.53 -6.72 -13.82
CA LEU A 54 0.96 -6.67 -12.41
C LEU A 54 1.83 -5.45 -12.14
N CYS A 55 2.83 -5.19 -13.00
CA CYS A 55 3.68 -4.01 -12.88
C CYS A 55 2.86 -2.71 -13.01
N VAL A 56 1.97 -2.63 -13.98
CA VAL A 56 1.11 -1.45 -14.18
C VAL A 56 0.18 -1.24 -12.99
N THR A 57 -0.42 -2.30 -12.46
CA THR A 57 -1.29 -2.22 -11.28
C THR A 57 -0.52 -1.74 -10.05
N PHE A 58 0.66 -2.30 -9.80
CA PHE A 58 1.49 -1.87 -8.68
C PHE A 58 1.93 -0.41 -8.81
N LEU A 59 2.55 -0.05 -9.95
CA LEU A 59 3.06 1.30 -10.17
C LEU A 59 1.93 2.33 -10.25
N GLY A 60 0.82 1.99 -10.90
CA GLY A 60 -0.33 2.88 -11.01
C GLY A 60 -0.98 3.15 -9.68
N ALA A 61 -1.21 2.14 -8.85
CA ALA A 61 -1.73 2.31 -7.50
C ALA A 61 -0.75 3.09 -6.61
N PHE A 62 0.55 2.76 -6.67
CA PHE A 62 1.58 3.48 -5.94
C PHE A 62 1.60 4.97 -6.31
N LEU A 63 1.68 5.30 -7.58
CA LEU A 63 1.72 6.69 -8.04
C LEU A 63 0.42 7.44 -7.71
N CYS A 64 -0.73 6.82 -7.87
CA CYS A 64 -2.02 7.43 -7.56
C CYS A 64 -2.09 7.86 -6.09
N ILE A 65 -1.75 6.96 -5.18
CA ILE A 65 -1.77 7.25 -3.73
C ILE A 65 -0.65 8.21 -3.35
N PHE A 66 0.56 8.00 -3.85
CA PHE A 66 1.70 8.85 -3.54
C PHE A 66 1.47 10.31 -3.97
N LEU A 67 1.02 10.52 -5.20
CA LEU A 67 0.73 11.86 -5.72
C LEU A 67 -0.47 12.49 -5.00
N GLY A 68 -1.54 11.72 -4.77
CA GLY A 68 -2.72 12.18 -4.06
C GLY A 68 -2.41 12.64 -2.63
N MET A 69 -1.68 11.83 -1.87
CA MET A 69 -1.29 12.16 -0.49
C MET A 69 -0.28 13.31 -0.46
N THR A 70 0.67 13.36 -1.40
CA THR A 70 1.65 14.47 -1.50
C THR A 70 0.96 15.78 -1.85
N ALA A 71 -0.02 15.76 -2.76
CA ALA A 71 -0.83 16.94 -3.10
C ALA A 71 -1.65 17.42 -1.89
N ALA A 72 -2.32 16.51 -1.18
CA ALA A 72 -3.06 16.83 0.04
C ALA A 72 -2.14 17.44 1.12
N TYR A 73 -0.97 16.85 1.32
CA TYR A 73 0.04 17.37 2.23
C TYR A 73 0.52 18.78 1.83
N SER A 74 0.80 19.00 0.55
CA SER A 74 1.22 20.31 0.04
C SER A 74 0.14 21.39 0.25
N LEU A 75 -1.14 21.04 0.06
CA LEU A 75 -2.26 21.94 0.32
C LEU A 75 -2.41 22.27 1.83
N LEU A 76 -2.16 21.29 2.70
CA LEU A 76 -2.15 21.53 4.15
C LEU A 76 -1.02 22.49 4.55
N LEU A 77 0.17 22.36 3.96
CA LEU A 77 1.30 23.26 4.23
C LEU A 77 1.01 24.70 3.84
N LEU A 78 0.19 24.96 2.82
CA LEU A 78 -0.20 26.30 2.42
C LEU A 78 -1.11 26.99 3.45
N LYS A 79 -1.92 26.24 4.17
CA LYS A 79 -2.87 26.79 5.16
C LYS A 79 -2.38 26.69 6.60
N MET A 80 -1.56 25.69 6.90
CA MET A 80 -1.01 25.47 8.23
C MET A 80 0.51 25.57 8.14
N PRO A 81 1.12 26.71 8.50
CA PRO A 81 2.56 26.83 8.54
C PRO A 81 3.13 25.77 9.47
N MET A 82 4.25 25.16 9.08
CA MET A 82 4.94 24.17 9.91
C MET A 82 5.11 24.72 11.33
N LEU A 83 4.87 23.84 12.30
CA LEU A 83 5.06 24.07 13.73
C LEU A 83 6.26 25.00 13.99
N ARG A 84 6.04 26.05 14.78
CA ARG A 84 7.14 26.93 15.25
C ARG A 84 8.16 26.10 16.01
N ALA A 85 9.41 26.53 16.03
CA ALA A 85 10.49 25.79 16.68
C ALA A 85 10.17 25.45 18.17
N SER A 86 9.40 26.30 18.87
CA SER A 86 8.91 26.08 20.23
C SER A 86 7.98 24.89 20.37
N ASP A 87 7.12 24.65 19.36
CA ASP A 87 6.16 23.54 19.36
C ASP A 87 6.85 22.24 18.91
N ALA A 88 7.93 22.37 18.13
CA ALA A 88 8.79 21.26 17.77
C ALA A 88 9.58 20.73 18.98
N GLU A 89 10.00 21.60 19.91
CA GLU A 89 10.69 21.19 21.14
C GLU A 89 9.77 20.39 22.08
N SER A 90 8.51 20.78 22.25
CA SER A 90 7.56 20.04 23.08
C SER A 90 7.22 18.66 22.49
N LEU A 91 7.09 18.58 21.18
CA LEU A 91 6.90 17.31 20.44
C LEU A 91 8.15 16.42 20.52
N LEU A 92 9.34 17.03 20.48
CA LEU A 92 10.60 16.32 20.63
C LEU A 92 10.79 15.77 22.04
N TYR A 93 10.34 16.50 23.06
CA TYR A 93 10.37 16.06 24.44
C TYR A 93 9.45 14.82 24.66
N GLU A 94 8.23 14.82 24.10
CA GLU A 94 7.35 13.64 24.14
C GLU A 94 7.93 12.45 23.38
N ILE A 95 8.71 12.71 22.35
CA ILE A 95 9.36 11.69 21.53
C ILE A 95 10.64 11.15 22.21
N GLU A 96 11.38 11.96 22.92
CA GLU A 96 12.60 11.57 23.67
C GLU A 96 12.29 10.71 24.92
N MET A 97 11.11 10.92 25.51
CA MET A 97 10.63 10.08 26.63
C MET A 97 10.23 8.67 26.22
N GLY A 98 10.04 8.39 24.95
CA GLY A 98 9.72 7.07 24.42
C GLY A 98 10.90 6.44 23.69
N ASP A 99 11.60 5.53 24.36
CA ASP A 99 12.63 4.61 23.84
C ASP A 99 13.56 5.08 22.71
N GLY A 100 14.74 5.47 23.09
CA GLY A 100 15.93 5.98 22.40
C GLY A 100 16.45 5.36 21.09
N LYS A 101 15.63 4.99 20.11
CA LYS A 101 16.07 4.39 18.83
C LYS A 101 15.68 5.20 17.60
N ARG A 102 15.93 6.54 17.61
CA ARG A 102 15.32 7.40 16.56
C ARG A 102 16.32 8.20 15.75
N ASN A 103 17.09 7.52 14.88
CA ASN A 103 17.95 8.19 13.90
C ASN A 103 17.15 8.96 12.82
N PHE A 104 15.89 8.57 12.56
CA PHE A 104 15.01 9.29 11.62
C PHE A 104 14.53 10.65 12.18
N LEU A 105 14.54 10.81 13.49
CA LEU A 105 14.32 12.08 14.16
C LEU A 105 15.35 13.13 13.77
N ILE A 106 16.59 12.74 13.51
CA ILE A 106 17.64 13.65 13.03
C ILE A 106 17.26 14.15 11.63
N LEU A 107 16.75 13.28 10.77
CA LEU A 107 16.27 13.67 9.44
C LEU A 107 15.02 14.56 9.53
N SER A 108 14.09 14.26 10.47
CA SER A 108 12.89 15.06 10.69
C SER A 108 13.20 16.45 11.31
N ARG A 109 14.30 16.60 12.04
CA ARG A 109 14.78 17.89 12.54
C ARG A 109 15.39 18.74 11.42
N THR A 110 16.18 18.11 10.54
CA THR A 110 16.91 18.83 9.49
C THR A 110 16.04 19.00 8.23
N PHE A 111 15.26 17.98 7.89
CA PHE A 111 14.41 17.94 6.70
C PHE A 111 13.06 17.28 7.01
N PRO A 112 12.14 17.93 7.74
CA PRO A 112 10.85 17.33 8.09
C PRO A 112 10.03 16.89 6.87
N GLN A 113 10.21 17.57 5.75
CA GLN A 113 9.54 17.23 4.48
C GLN A 113 9.95 15.85 3.97
N MET A 114 11.23 15.47 4.11
CA MET A 114 11.72 14.15 3.68
C MET A 114 11.11 13.01 4.49
N TYR A 115 10.90 13.23 5.78
CA TYR A 115 10.21 12.27 6.63
C TYR A 115 8.77 12.03 6.15
N PHE A 116 8.03 13.09 5.86
CA PHE A 116 6.65 12.96 5.38
C PHE A 116 6.59 12.28 4.01
N ILE A 117 7.50 12.62 3.09
CA ILE A 117 7.57 11.98 1.77
C ILE A 117 7.87 10.48 1.92
N ALA A 118 8.81 10.10 2.78
CA ALA A 118 9.12 8.70 3.05
C ALA A 118 7.94 7.94 3.68
N SER A 119 7.25 8.56 4.65
CA SER A 119 6.02 8.01 5.24
C SER A 119 4.93 7.79 4.19
N ILE A 120 4.67 8.78 3.33
CA ILE A 120 3.69 8.68 2.25
C ILE A 120 4.09 7.60 1.24
N ALA A 121 5.40 7.48 0.92
CA ALA A 121 5.88 6.45 0.01
C ALA A 121 5.69 5.03 0.58
N ALA A 122 5.91 4.82 1.88
CA ALA A 122 5.67 3.54 2.52
C ALA A 122 4.18 3.17 2.55
N ASP A 123 3.31 4.13 2.86
CA ASP A 123 1.87 3.93 2.78
C ASP A 123 1.41 3.64 1.34
N ALA A 124 1.95 4.35 0.35
CA ALA A 124 1.66 4.10 -1.06
C ALA A 124 2.09 2.69 -1.50
N ALA A 125 3.24 2.18 -1.01
CA ALA A 125 3.68 0.81 -1.28
C ALA A 125 2.72 -0.23 -0.68
N ARG A 126 2.21 0.01 0.53
CA ARG A 126 1.19 -0.83 1.16
C ARG A 126 -0.10 -0.89 0.34
N TYR A 127 -0.61 0.26 -0.11
CA TYR A 127 -1.82 0.30 -0.93
C TYR A 127 -1.61 -0.31 -2.32
N ALA A 128 -0.41 -0.17 -2.90
CA ALA A 128 -0.05 -0.84 -4.14
C ALA A 128 -0.05 -2.37 -3.99
N PHE A 129 0.44 -2.90 -2.87
CA PHE A 129 0.34 -4.31 -2.52
C PHE A 129 -1.12 -4.79 -2.44
N LEU A 130 -2.01 -4.02 -1.80
CA LEU A 130 -3.44 -4.34 -1.76
C LEU A 130 -4.05 -4.36 -3.17
N ALA A 131 -3.71 -3.42 -4.03
CA ALA A 131 -4.17 -3.39 -5.42
C ALA A 131 -3.72 -4.63 -6.20
N VAL A 132 -2.47 -5.07 -6.03
CA VAL A 132 -1.95 -6.32 -6.63
C VAL A 132 -2.70 -7.54 -6.10
N THR A 133 -3.03 -7.57 -4.81
CA THR A 133 -3.79 -8.67 -4.21
C THR A 133 -5.19 -8.77 -4.80
N VAL A 134 -5.86 -7.63 -4.98
CA VAL A 134 -7.18 -7.56 -5.63
C VAL A 134 -7.09 -7.96 -7.09
N PHE A 135 -6.08 -7.51 -7.80
CA PHE A 135 -5.80 -7.92 -9.17
C PHE A 135 -5.69 -9.45 -9.28
N ALA A 136 -4.89 -10.08 -8.41
CA ALA A 136 -4.76 -11.54 -8.39
C ALA A 136 -6.08 -12.26 -8.01
N ALA A 137 -6.86 -11.68 -7.08
CA ALA A 137 -8.16 -12.22 -6.67
C ALA A 137 -9.23 -12.11 -7.76
N SER A 138 -9.10 -11.17 -8.69
CA SER A 138 -10.04 -10.97 -9.81
C SER A 138 -10.11 -12.16 -10.76
N GLU A 139 -9.13 -13.07 -10.73
CA GLU A 139 -9.16 -14.34 -11.44
C GLU A 139 -10.27 -15.27 -10.92
N LYS A 140 -10.53 -15.25 -9.63
CA LYS A 140 -11.51 -16.15 -8.98
C LYS A 140 -12.83 -15.47 -8.68
N ILE A 141 -12.80 -14.19 -8.34
CA ILE A 141 -13.96 -13.42 -7.89
C ILE A 141 -14.60 -12.72 -9.10
N LYS A 142 -15.86 -13.09 -9.40
CA LYS A 142 -16.63 -12.53 -10.51
C LYS A 142 -17.45 -11.30 -10.12
N ASN A 143 -17.70 -11.09 -8.81
CA ASN A 143 -18.52 -9.99 -8.32
C ASN A 143 -17.66 -8.76 -8.06
N LEU A 144 -17.96 -7.65 -8.77
CA LEU A 144 -17.25 -6.39 -8.66
C LEU A 144 -17.29 -5.78 -7.25
N PHE A 145 -18.44 -5.87 -6.56
CA PHE A 145 -18.57 -5.33 -5.21
C PHE A 145 -17.69 -6.06 -4.20
N VAL A 146 -17.64 -7.39 -4.31
CA VAL A 146 -16.76 -8.20 -3.46
C VAL A 146 -15.30 -7.85 -3.75
N LEU A 147 -14.95 -7.66 -5.01
CA LEU A 147 -13.60 -7.32 -5.42
C LEU A 147 -13.17 -5.92 -4.91
N ALA A 148 -14.06 -4.92 -5.02
CA ALA A 148 -13.79 -3.57 -4.53
C ALA A 148 -13.73 -3.48 -3.00
N SER A 149 -14.48 -4.31 -2.27
CA SER A 149 -14.45 -4.37 -0.80
C SER A 149 -13.32 -5.24 -0.24
N LEU A 150 -12.68 -6.05 -1.09
CA LEU A 150 -11.64 -6.99 -0.69
C LEU A 150 -10.47 -6.35 0.09
N PRO A 151 -9.95 -5.16 -0.27
CA PRO A 151 -8.86 -4.53 0.49
C PRO A 151 -9.23 -4.29 1.95
N ILE A 152 -10.44 -3.76 2.19
CA ILE A 152 -10.93 -3.49 3.55
C ILE A 152 -11.10 -4.80 4.32
N LEU A 153 -11.69 -5.81 3.67
CA LEU A 153 -11.87 -7.13 4.27
C LEU A 153 -10.52 -7.77 4.63
N LEU A 154 -9.52 -7.67 3.75
CA LEU A 154 -8.19 -8.20 4.01
C LEU A 154 -7.52 -7.51 5.20
N GLU A 155 -7.64 -6.20 5.33
CA GLU A 155 -7.10 -5.45 6.47
C GLU A 155 -7.78 -5.90 7.78
N TYR A 156 -9.10 -5.93 7.82
CA TYR A 156 -9.85 -6.33 9.01
C TYR A 156 -9.62 -7.80 9.39
N VAL A 157 -9.74 -8.71 8.44
CA VAL A 157 -9.57 -10.15 8.68
C VAL A 157 -8.13 -10.46 9.12
N SER A 158 -7.14 -9.86 8.47
CA SER A 158 -5.74 -10.07 8.86
C SER A 158 -5.45 -9.53 10.25
N GLN A 159 -6.06 -8.41 10.66
CA GLN A 159 -5.94 -7.86 12.00
C GLN A 159 -6.52 -8.81 13.05
N ILE A 160 -7.77 -9.23 12.86
CA ILE A 160 -8.46 -10.14 13.80
C ILE A 160 -7.70 -11.47 13.92
N LEU A 161 -7.28 -12.05 12.80
CA LEU A 161 -6.54 -13.31 12.80
C LEU A 161 -5.17 -13.19 13.48
N ALA A 162 -4.45 -12.13 13.19
CA ALA A 162 -3.13 -11.94 13.76
C ALA A 162 -3.16 -11.69 15.28
N ASP A 163 -4.18 -10.95 15.75
CA ASP A 163 -4.37 -10.67 17.16
C ASP A 163 -4.86 -11.92 17.92
N SER A 164 -5.77 -12.70 17.32
CA SER A 164 -6.29 -13.92 17.92
C SER A 164 -5.26 -15.07 17.97
N LEU A 165 -4.41 -15.17 16.96
CA LEU A 165 -3.38 -16.21 16.84
C LEU A 165 -2.03 -15.80 17.46
N GLY A 166 -1.90 -14.56 17.94
CA GLY A 166 -0.63 -14.04 18.49
C GLY A 166 0.52 -14.09 17.48
N LEU A 167 0.23 -13.81 16.19
CA LEU A 167 1.22 -13.93 15.11
C LEU A 167 2.43 -13.01 15.34
N PRO A 168 3.63 -13.42 14.91
CA PRO A 168 4.83 -12.60 15.00
C PRO A 168 4.70 -11.31 14.18
N ARG A 169 5.44 -10.26 14.56
CA ARG A 169 5.36 -8.92 13.97
C ARG A 169 5.50 -8.92 12.43
N TRP A 170 6.38 -9.73 11.90
CA TRP A 170 6.61 -9.80 10.45
C TRP A 170 5.43 -10.36 9.63
N MET A 171 4.48 -11.06 10.27
CA MET A 171 3.22 -11.48 9.63
C MET A 171 2.10 -10.45 9.77
N ARG A 172 2.28 -9.44 10.62
CA ARG A 172 1.29 -8.39 10.86
C ARG A 172 1.48 -7.25 9.87
N TRP A 173 1.35 -7.54 8.57
CA TRP A 173 1.60 -6.57 7.50
C TRP A 173 0.78 -5.27 7.66
N TYR A 174 -0.39 -5.32 8.27
CA TYR A 174 -1.23 -4.16 8.54
C TYR A 174 -0.61 -3.18 9.56
N THR A 175 0.35 -3.61 10.36
CA THR A 175 1.07 -2.72 11.29
C THR A 175 2.19 -1.94 10.61
N PHE A 176 2.61 -2.37 9.40
CA PHE A 176 3.62 -1.69 8.63
C PHE A 176 2.99 -0.56 7.81
N ASN A 177 3.08 0.64 8.34
CA ASN A 177 2.56 1.86 7.71
C ASN A 177 3.57 2.98 7.84
N GLY A 178 3.34 4.12 7.17
CA GLY A 178 4.22 5.28 7.21
C GLY A 178 4.46 5.84 8.62
N THR A 179 3.59 5.53 9.59
CA THR A 179 3.76 5.97 10.98
C THR A 179 4.74 5.12 11.79
N SER A 180 5.06 3.92 11.32
CA SER A 180 5.99 2.98 11.97
C SER A 180 7.45 3.17 11.54
N ILE A 181 7.75 4.18 10.74
CA ILE A 181 9.08 4.49 10.26
C ILE A 181 9.81 5.35 11.29
N ASP A 182 10.80 4.78 11.95
CA ASP A 182 11.68 5.47 12.89
C ASP A 182 13.08 5.68 12.32
N THR A 183 13.52 4.81 11.39
CA THR A 183 14.84 4.85 10.76
C THR A 183 14.75 4.70 9.23
N LEU A 184 15.84 5.05 8.52
CA LEU A 184 15.93 4.79 7.08
C LEU A 184 15.89 3.27 6.78
N SER A 185 16.43 2.45 7.69
CA SER A 185 16.35 1.00 7.59
C SER A 185 14.90 0.52 7.67
N ASP A 186 14.08 1.09 8.55
CA ASP A 186 12.65 0.73 8.65
C ASP A 186 11.91 1.07 7.35
N PHE A 187 12.22 2.21 6.75
CA PHE A 187 11.65 2.57 5.45
C PHE A 187 11.99 1.55 4.35
N LEU A 188 13.27 1.15 4.27
CA LEU A 188 13.70 0.16 3.30
C LEU A 188 13.12 -1.22 3.60
N GLU A 189 13.02 -1.60 4.88
CA GLU A 189 12.41 -2.85 5.32
C GLU A 189 10.92 -2.90 4.94
N ILE A 190 10.16 -1.86 5.25
CA ILE A 190 8.73 -1.79 4.95
C ILE A 190 8.48 -1.78 3.44
N SER A 191 9.20 -0.94 2.71
CA SER A 191 9.04 -0.84 1.25
C SER A 191 9.46 -2.14 0.57
N GLY A 192 10.59 -2.72 0.99
CA GLY A 192 11.07 -4.01 0.50
C GLY A 192 10.11 -5.16 0.81
N TYR A 193 9.54 -5.17 2.00
CA TYR A 193 8.55 -6.16 2.41
C TYR A 193 7.33 -6.18 1.49
N PHE A 194 6.72 -5.01 1.21
CA PHE A 194 5.57 -4.94 0.31
C PHE A 194 5.91 -5.24 -1.16
N LEU A 195 7.12 -4.89 -1.61
CA LEU A 195 7.60 -5.28 -2.94
C LEU A 195 7.74 -6.80 -3.05
N ILE A 196 8.35 -7.45 -2.06
CA ILE A 196 8.53 -8.91 -2.03
C ILE A 196 7.18 -9.61 -1.98
N LEU A 197 6.26 -9.16 -1.13
CA LEU A 197 4.91 -9.73 -1.06
C LEU A 197 4.15 -9.57 -2.37
N SER A 198 4.23 -8.41 -3.01
CA SER A 198 3.59 -8.16 -4.31
C SER A 198 4.16 -9.07 -5.39
N PHE A 199 5.47 -9.28 -5.39
CA PHE A 199 6.13 -10.22 -6.31
C PHE A 199 5.69 -11.66 -6.07
N LEU A 200 5.63 -12.11 -4.81
CA LEU A 200 5.17 -13.46 -4.45
C LEU A 200 3.72 -13.70 -4.91
N ILE A 201 2.83 -12.71 -4.70
CA ILE A 201 1.45 -12.80 -5.20
C ILE A 201 1.44 -12.90 -6.73
N GLY A 202 2.28 -12.13 -7.40
CA GLY A 202 2.44 -12.19 -8.86
C GLY A 202 2.88 -13.58 -9.35
N VAL A 203 3.83 -14.19 -8.65
CA VAL A 203 4.27 -15.57 -8.96
C VAL A 203 3.13 -16.59 -8.74
N VAL A 204 2.40 -16.48 -7.63
CA VAL A 204 1.24 -17.34 -7.36
C VAL A 204 0.18 -17.18 -8.44
N PHE A 205 -0.14 -15.94 -8.82
CA PHE A 205 -1.09 -15.64 -9.88
C PHE A 205 -0.65 -16.24 -11.23
N TRP A 206 0.62 -16.08 -11.59
CA TRP A 206 1.19 -16.68 -12.80
C TRP A 206 1.10 -18.22 -12.80
N LEU A 207 1.41 -18.85 -11.66
CA LEU A 207 1.30 -20.30 -11.51
C LEU A 207 -0.15 -20.79 -11.66
N LEU A 208 -1.12 -20.05 -11.14
CA LEU A 208 -2.55 -20.37 -11.27
C LEU A 208 -3.01 -20.32 -12.74
N ILE A 209 -2.57 -19.31 -13.48
CA ILE A 209 -2.88 -19.20 -14.91
C ILE A 209 -2.24 -20.35 -15.68
N ARG A 210 -0.98 -20.68 -15.40
CA ARG A 210 -0.26 -21.77 -16.08
C ARG A 210 -0.89 -23.14 -15.83
N ARG A 211 -1.36 -23.42 -14.61
CA ARG A 211 -2.07 -24.67 -14.31
C ARG A 211 -3.33 -24.84 -15.14
N ARG A 212 -4.06 -23.79 -15.37
CA ARG A 212 -5.28 -23.82 -16.18
C ARG A 212 -5.02 -24.19 -17.64
N GLU A 213 -3.82 -23.99 -18.15
CA GLU A 213 -3.41 -24.42 -19.49
C GLU A 213 -3.16 -25.94 -19.57
N LEU A 214 -2.80 -26.56 -18.46
CA LEU A 214 -2.52 -27.99 -18.40
C LEU A 214 -3.79 -28.83 -18.22
N ASP A 215 -4.85 -28.20 -17.69
CA ASP A 215 -6.12 -28.87 -17.35
C ASP A 215 -7.21 -28.68 -18.45
N GLY A 216 -6.95 -27.89 -19.50
CA GLY A 216 -7.86 -27.62 -20.63
C GLY A 216 -7.29 -28.05 -21.95
#